data_59b853694e5d062491567efea6d8c344
#
_entry.id   59b853694e5d062491567efea6d8c344
#
_cell.length_a   1.000
_cell.length_b   1.000
_cell.length_c   1.000
_cell.angle_alpha   90.00
_cell.angle_beta   90.00
_cell.angle_gamma   90.00
#
_symmetry.space_group_name_H-M   'P 1'
#
loop_
_entity.id
_entity.type
_entity.pdbx_description
1 polymer ?
#
loop_
_entity_poly.entity_id
_entity_poly.type
_entity_poly.pdbx_seq_one_letter_code
_entity_poly.pdbx_strand_id
1 'polypeptide(L)'
;MKTALTCLALWLVCAATVVAEKVSLIKIDGAIGPATASYISRSIDEARTQNAQCLVIQLNTPGGLLDSTQTIVQSFLGSTVPVVVYVAPTGATATSAGCFITIAASVAAMAPATTIGAAHPVTLGGNPSGGEQKPDDTMKQKLENFSVSYMEAIAARRHRNIDWAKSAVRESASISAEKALELKVIDLIAVDLPELLKQLNGRVIDGKTLKTADAEVAEIKMSASERVFQRLWRPEVMFILMLIAMYGIIGEMTTPGAILPGVVGAIALILALYMSAILPVNVTGLVLIALALMLFIFDVYAPTHGVLTMGGVISFLIGSLMLFNRADPLFRLSLSYIIPATLVTAAFFVFVIGKGLRAQLLPVKVGAETMVGKTVTTLTPIDSRGGRIFVEGEYWNAVSDTPIEKGEVVEIAAVQGLTLKVKAK
;
A
#
# COMPACT_ATOMS: atom_id res chain seq x y z
N MET A 1 49.34 -57.02 -10.67
CA MET A 1 48.32 -56.13 -11.29
C MET A 1 46.89 -56.27 -10.70
N LYS A 2 46.45 -57.47 -10.32
CA LYS A 2 45.11 -57.72 -9.77
C LYS A 2 44.89 -57.12 -8.36
N THR A 3 45.91 -57.04 -7.51
CA THR A 3 45.89 -56.55 -6.16
C THR A 3 45.84 -54.95 -6.05
N ALA A 4 46.42 -54.29 -7.06
CA ALA A 4 46.40 -52.82 -7.12
C ALA A 4 45.04 -52.28 -7.57
N LEU A 5 44.31 -52.99 -8.40
CA LEU A 5 42.97 -52.64 -8.88
C LEU A 5 41.92 -52.77 -7.77
N THR A 6 42.05 -53.73 -6.85
CA THR A 6 41.14 -53.95 -5.73
C THR A 6 41.30 -52.88 -4.66
N CYS A 7 42.51 -52.39 -4.40
CA CYS A 7 42.73 -51.28 -3.45
C CYS A 7 42.21 -49.93 -4.01
N LEU A 8 42.29 -49.68 -5.32
CA LEU A 8 41.74 -48.47 -5.94
C LEU A 8 40.21 -48.47 -5.95
N ALA A 9 39.56 -49.63 -6.11
CA ALA A 9 38.10 -49.74 -6.03
C ALA A 9 37.56 -49.60 -4.61
N LEU A 10 38.32 -50.02 -3.58
CA LEU A 10 37.94 -49.77 -2.16
C LEU A 10 38.10 -48.30 -1.73
N TRP A 11 39.00 -47.54 -2.36
CA TRP A 11 39.19 -46.11 -2.08
C TRP A 11 38.10 -45.22 -2.73
N LEU A 12 37.49 -45.67 -3.83
CA LEU A 12 36.38 -44.96 -4.51
C LEU A 12 35.02 -45.15 -3.84
N VAL A 13 34.83 -46.15 -2.98
CA VAL A 13 33.55 -46.43 -2.29
C VAL A 13 33.43 -45.64 -0.98
N CYS A 14 34.52 -45.06 -0.45
CA CYS A 14 34.50 -44.31 0.81
C CYS A 14 34.44 -42.80 0.67
N ALA A 15 34.14 -42.24 -0.52
CA ALA A 15 33.67 -40.92 -0.67
C ALA A 15 32.18 -40.87 -0.27
N ALA A 16 31.90 -41.14 1.03
CA ALA A 16 30.62 -40.79 1.58
C ALA A 16 30.41 -39.30 1.29
N THR A 17 29.50 -39.00 0.40
CA THR A 17 29.03 -37.62 0.22
C THR A 17 28.55 -37.16 1.58
N VAL A 18 29.38 -36.40 2.29
CA VAL A 18 28.95 -35.64 3.48
C VAL A 18 27.91 -34.68 2.93
N VAL A 19 26.65 -35.07 3.00
CA VAL A 19 25.54 -34.16 2.76
C VAL A 19 25.65 -33.11 3.84
N ALA A 20 26.09 -31.92 3.47
CA ALA A 20 26.17 -30.81 4.39
C ALA A 20 24.79 -30.61 5.04
N GLU A 21 24.76 -30.65 6.35
CA GLU A 21 23.53 -30.33 7.10
C GLU A 21 23.08 -28.93 6.73
N LYS A 22 21.78 -28.72 6.57
CA LYS A 22 21.22 -27.44 6.12
C LYS A 22 20.39 -26.78 7.20
N VAL A 23 20.52 -25.48 7.32
CA VAL A 23 19.66 -24.62 8.13
C VAL A 23 18.98 -23.63 7.19
N SER A 24 17.66 -23.59 7.20
CA SER A 24 16.90 -22.59 6.44
C SER A 24 16.82 -21.32 7.24
N LEU A 25 17.03 -20.16 6.58
CA LEU A 25 16.95 -18.84 7.19
C LEU A 25 15.93 -18.00 6.45
N ILE A 26 15.06 -17.32 7.20
CA ILE A 26 14.24 -16.22 6.69
C ILE A 26 14.43 -14.96 7.54
N LYS A 27 14.20 -13.80 6.91
CA LYS A 27 14.31 -12.49 7.57
C LYS A 27 12.98 -11.77 7.48
N ILE A 28 12.49 -11.30 8.61
CA ILE A 28 11.27 -10.53 8.73
C ILE A 28 11.63 -9.22 9.42
N ASP A 29 11.46 -8.12 8.68
CA ASP A 29 11.68 -6.76 9.17
C ASP A 29 10.45 -5.91 8.82
N GLY A 30 9.63 -5.61 9.84
CA GLY A 30 8.39 -4.86 9.70
C GLY A 30 7.14 -5.56 10.21
N ALA A 31 5.98 -5.08 9.77
CA ALA A 31 4.67 -5.52 10.27
C ALA A 31 4.33 -6.97 9.88
N ILE A 32 3.67 -7.67 10.81
CA ILE A 32 3.13 -9.01 10.60
C ILE A 32 1.76 -8.91 9.94
N GLY A 33 1.67 -9.39 8.71
CA GLY A 33 0.45 -9.40 7.91
C GLY A 33 0.28 -10.71 7.13
N PRO A 34 -0.76 -10.81 6.26
CA PRO A 34 -1.04 -12.03 5.51
C PRO A 34 0.12 -12.47 4.62
N ALA A 35 0.85 -11.52 4.00
CA ALA A 35 2.03 -11.83 3.20
C ALA A 35 3.15 -12.47 4.03
N THR A 36 3.38 -11.94 5.26
CA THR A 36 4.36 -12.50 6.19
C THR A 36 3.93 -13.90 6.65
N ALA A 37 2.65 -14.11 6.96
CA ALA A 37 2.14 -15.42 7.35
C ALA A 37 2.29 -16.45 6.22
N SER A 38 1.96 -16.09 4.97
CA SER A 38 2.16 -16.95 3.80
C SER A 38 3.64 -17.30 3.59
N TYR A 39 4.53 -16.30 3.70
CA TYR A 39 5.97 -16.49 3.58
C TYR A 39 6.53 -17.44 4.61
N ILE A 40 6.13 -17.31 5.88
CA ILE A 40 6.55 -18.21 6.97
C ILE A 40 6.04 -19.63 6.71
N SER A 41 4.75 -19.80 6.39
CA SER A 41 4.17 -21.14 6.14
C SER A 41 4.86 -21.83 4.96
N ARG A 42 5.07 -21.13 3.85
CA ARG A 42 5.82 -21.65 2.70
C ARG A 42 7.27 -22.02 3.07
N SER A 43 7.91 -21.17 3.90
CA SER A 43 9.29 -21.43 4.32
C SER A 43 9.44 -22.66 5.22
N ILE A 44 8.43 -22.95 6.05
CA ILE A 44 8.37 -24.19 6.84
C ILE A 44 8.27 -25.41 5.91
N ASP A 45 7.40 -25.35 4.89
CA ASP A 45 7.24 -26.43 3.91
C ASP A 45 8.50 -26.62 3.08
N GLU A 46 9.17 -25.55 2.69
CA GLU A 46 10.42 -25.60 1.95
C GLU A 46 11.56 -26.18 2.81
N ALA A 47 11.68 -25.75 4.07
CA ALA A 47 12.64 -26.30 5.01
C ALA A 47 12.42 -27.80 5.24
N ARG A 48 11.15 -28.23 5.32
CA ARG A 48 10.79 -29.66 5.39
C ARG A 48 11.24 -30.42 4.15
N THR A 49 10.95 -29.89 2.97
CA THR A 49 11.32 -30.51 1.69
C THR A 49 12.84 -30.63 1.51
N GLN A 50 13.57 -29.64 2.00
CA GLN A 50 15.04 -29.62 1.97
C GLN A 50 15.69 -30.44 3.09
N ASN A 51 14.90 -31.09 3.95
CA ASN A 51 15.37 -31.81 5.15
C ASN A 51 16.25 -30.93 6.07
N ALA A 52 15.92 -29.64 6.18
CA ALA A 52 16.69 -28.73 7.04
C ALA A 52 16.69 -29.18 8.51
N GLN A 53 17.76 -28.87 9.21
CA GLN A 53 17.88 -29.13 10.64
C GLN A 53 16.87 -28.34 11.44
N CYS A 54 16.70 -27.06 11.07
CA CYS A 54 15.69 -26.14 11.60
C CYS A 54 15.43 -25.03 10.60
N LEU A 55 14.33 -24.28 10.80
CA LEU A 55 14.08 -23.01 10.18
C LEU A 55 14.37 -21.89 11.19
N VAL A 56 15.34 -21.03 10.88
CA VAL A 56 15.63 -19.82 11.67
C VAL A 56 14.86 -18.64 11.08
N ILE A 57 14.10 -17.96 11.91
CA ILE A 57 13.37 -16.74 11.58
C ILE A 57 14.04 -15.58 12.28
N GLN A 58 14.83 -14.80 11.60
CA GLN A 58 15.34 -13.53 12.11
C GLN A 58 14.21 -12.51 12.10
N LEU A 59 13.85 -12.04 13.30
CA LEU A 59 12.63 -11.24 13.50
C LEU A 59 12.96 -9.85 14.07
N ASN A 60 12.45 -8.81 13.39
CA ASN A 60 12.34 -7.45 13.87
C ASN A 60 10.94 -6.93 13.52
N THR A 61 10.07 -6.79 14.51
CA THR A 61 8.68 -6.36 14.23
C THR A 61 8.12 -5.53 15.37
N PRO A 62 7.43 -4.43 15.04
CA PRO A 62 6.64 -3.65 15.99
C PRO A 62 5.28 -4.30 16.28
N GLY A 63 4.88 -5.37 15.54
CA GLY A 63 3.61 -6.04 15.69
C GLY A 63 2.90 -6.31 14.38
N GLY A 64 1.58 -6.51 14.43
CA GLY A 64 0.76 -6.75 13.25
C GLY A 64 -0.60 -7.34 13.57
N LEU A 65 -1.24 -7.97 12.57
CA LEU A 65 -2.60 -8.49 12.70
C LEU A 65 -2.67 -9.77 13.52
N LEU A 66 -3.69 -9.86 14.36
CA LEU A 66 -3.95 -11.02 15.20
C LEU A 66 -4.19 -12.28 14.37
N ASP A 67 -5.00 -12.22 13.31
CA ASP A 67 -5.31 -13.37 12.45
C ASP A 67 -4.05 -13.94 11.77
N SER A 68 -3.18 -13.04 11.29
CA SER A 68 -1.89 -13.45 10.72
C SER A 68 -0.97 -14.08 11.77
N THR A 69 -0.99 -13.53 12.99
CA THR A 69 -0.25 -14.08 14.13
C THR A 69 -0.73 -15.48 14.50
N GLN A 70 -2.05 -15.70 14.54
CA GLN A 70 -2.64 -17.02 14.80
C GLN A 70 -2.24 -18.03 13.72
N THR A 71 -2.32 -17.65 12.44
CA THR A 71 -1.89 -18.49 11.32
C THR A 71 -0.42 -18.92 11.46
N ILE A 72 0.47 -17.98 11.84
CA ILE A 72 1.89 -18.26 12.05
C ILE A 72 2.09 -19.22 13.22
N VAL A 73 1.44 -18.95 14.37
CA VAL A 73 1.53 -19.81 15.57
C VAL A 73 1.03 -21.21 15.25
N GLN A 74 -0.09 -21.36 14.55
CA GLN A 74 -0.61 -22.66 14.12
C GLN A 74 0.39 -23.39 13.22
N SER A 75 1.02 -22.68 12.29
CA SER A 75 2.06 -23.25 11.43
C SER A 75 3.27 -23.75 12.23
N PHE A 76 3.68 -23.03 13.29
CA PHE A 76 4.76 -23.46 14.18
C PHE A 76 4.41 -24.71 14.98
N LEU A 77 3.20 -24.73 15.56
CA LEU A 77 2.74 -25.86 16.37
C LEU A 77 2.51 -27.13 15.54
N GLY A 78 2.17 -26.99 14.24
CA GLY A 78 2.01 -28.08 13.30
C GLY A 78 3.29 -28.48 12.56
N SER A 79 4.39 -27.76 12.74
CA SER A 79 5.63 -28.00 12.00
C SER A 79 6.35 -29.25 12.49
N THR A 80 6.83 -30.05 11.53
CA THR A 80 7.74 -31.18 11.79
C THR A 80 9.22 -30.77 11.80
N VAL A 81 9.51 -29.56 11.32
CA VAL A 81 10.85 -28.96 11.35
C VAL A 81 10.90 -27.99 12.53
N PRO A 82 11.87 -28.10 13.44
CA PRO A 82 12.01 -27.15 14.55
C PRO A 82 12.11 -25.70 14.04
N VAL A 83 11.25 -24.83 14.57
CA VAL A 83 11.26 -23.41 14.22
C VAL A 83 11.95 -22.61 15.32
N VAL A 84 13.00 -21.92 14.96
CA VAL A 84 13.79 -21.05 15.81
C VAL A 84 13.47 -19.59 15.49
N VAL A 85 12.91 -18.85 16.43
CA VAL A 85 12.75 -17.40 16.27
C VAL A 85 13.91 -16.71 16.95
N TYR A 86 14.62 -15.87 16.19
CA TYR A 86 15.75 -15.09 16.63
C TYR A 86 15.46 -13.60 16.49
N VAL A 87 15.18 -12.93 17.60
CA VAL A 87 14.94 -11.48 17.62
C VAL A 87 16.27 -10.76 17.40
N ALA A 88 16.51 -10.27 16.21
CA ALA A 88 17.78 -9.68 15.78
C ALA A 88 17.54 -8.75 14.55
N PRO A 89 18.49 -7.84 14.25
CA PRO A 89 19.77 -7.59 14.89
C PRO A 89 19.66 -6.90 16.28
N THR A 90 20.78 -6.54 16.87
CA THR A 90 20.83 -5.67 18.06
C THR A 90 19.95 -4.44 17.86
N GLY A 91 19.12 -4.11 18.85
CA GLY A 91 18.10 -3.05 18.75
C GLY A 91 16.76 -3.48 18.15
N ALA A 92 16.64 -4.72 17.65
CA ALA A 92 15.39 -5.26 17.15
C ALA A 92 14.35 -5.44 18.27
N THR A 93 13.09 -5.50 17.87
CA THR A 93 11.95 -5.68 18.76
C THR A 93 11.08 -6.86 18.33
N ALA A 94 10.53 -7.57 19.30
CA ALA A 94 9.46 -8.55 19.13
C ALA A 94 8.21 -8.07 19.88
N THR A 95 7.59 -7.01 19.38
CA THR A 95 6.44 -6.35 20.02
C THR A 95 5.12 -6.91 19.49
N SER A 96 4.08 -6.94 20.32
CA SER A 96 2.72 -7.35 19.96
C SER A 96 2.70 -8.74 19.29
N ALA A 97 2.35 -8.85 18.00
CA ALA A 97 2.41 -10.10 17.24
C ALA A 97 3.77 -10.82 17.37
N GLY A 98 4.87 -10.05 17.40
CA GLY A 98 6.22 -10.59 17.55
C GLY A 98 6.41 -11.34 18.87
N CYS A 99 5.77 -10.88 19.94
CA CYS A 99 5.80 -11.56 21.24
C CYS A 99 5.14 -12.94 21.15
N PHE A 100 3.93 -13.04 20.59
CA PHE A 100 3.24 -14.33 20.38
C PHE A 100 4.07 -15.28 19.52
N ILE A 101 4.62 -14.78 18.40
CA ILE A 101 5.43 -15.56 17.46
C ILE A 101 6.69 -16.09 18.16
N THR A 102 7.38 -15.25 18.94
CA THR A 102 8.58 -15.63 19.65
C THR A 102 8.30 -16.67 20.73
N ILE A 103 7.23 -16.50 21.51
CA ILE A 103 6.82 -17.45 22.54
C ILE A 103 6.35 -18.79 21.93
N ALA A 104 5.76 -18.79 20.71
CA ALA A 104 5.30 -19.98 20.04
C ALA A 104 6.44 -20.84 19.42
N ALA A 105 7.62 -20.28 19.21
CA ALA A 105 8.74 -20.96 18.57
C ALA A 105 9.22 -22.19 19.34
N SER A 106 9.77 -23.19 18.65
CA SER A 106 10.43 -24.34 19.28
C SER A 106 11.65 -23.89 20.11
N VAL A 107 12.39 -22.90 19.60
CA VAL A 107 13.43 -22.18 20.34
C VAL A 107 13.23 -20.69 20.14
N ALA A 108 13.20 -19.94 21.23
CA ALA A 108 13.20 -18.47 21.23
C ALA A 108 14.59 -17.96 21.60
N ALA A 109 15.17 -17.18 20.71
CA ALA A 109 16.47 -16.56 20.89
C ALA A 109 16.37 -15.05 20.69
N MET A 110 17.22 -14.30 21.38
CA MET A 110 17.31 -12.86 21.24
C MET A 110 18.76 -12.42 21.12
N ALA A 111 19.01 -11.38 20.32
CA ALA A 111 20.29 -10.67 20.34
C ALA A 111 20.36 -9.74 21.58
N PRO A 112 21.57 -9.39 22.05
CA PRO A 112 21.74 -8.36 23.08
C PRO A 112 21.08 -7.03 22.71
N ALA A 113 20.56 -6.31 23.72
CA ALA A 113 19.88 -5.02 23.57
C ALA A 113 18.64 -5.08 22.65
N THR A 114 17.95 -6.22 22.58
CA THR A 114 16.64 -6.37 21.95
C THR A 114 15.54 -6.43 23.01
N THR A 115 14.29 -6.24 22.60
CA THR A 115 13.13 -6.23 23.51
C THR A 115 12.01 -7.13 23.02
N ILE A 116 11.26 -7.68 23.99
CA ILE A 116 10.07 -8.50 23.75
C ILE A 116 8.93 -8.08 24.67
N GLY A 117 7.68 -8.08 24.18
CA GLY A 117 6.49 -7.81 25.00
C GLY A 117 5.47 -6.92 24.32
N ALA A 118 4.81 -6.06 25.14
CA ALA A 118 3.76 -5.11 24.71
C ALA A 118 2.71 -5.76 23.79
N ALA A 119 2.14 -6.89 24.25
CA ALA A 119 1.26 -7.75 23.44
C ALA A 119 -0.23 -7.49 23.67
N HIS A 120 -0.61 -6.34 24.25
CA HIS A 120 -2.00 -5.96 24.46
C HIS A 120 -2.72 -5.80 23.12
N PRO A 121 -3.88 -6.47 22.91
CA PRO A 121 -4.61 -6.36 21.66
C PRO A 121 -5.24 -4.97 21.52
N VAL A 122 -4.97 -4.30 20.42
CA VAL A 122 -5.64 -3.06 20.05
C VAL A 122 -6.69 -3.33 18.98
N THR A 123 -7.91 -2.82 19.18
CA THR A 123 -8.96 -2.91 18.14
C THR A 123 -8.59 -1.98 16.98
N LEU A 124 -8.32 -2.57 15.83
CA LEU A 124 -8.16 -1.84 14.56
C LEU A 124 -9.56 -1.49 14.06
N GLY A 125 -10.07 -0.32 14.36
CA GLY A 125 -11.37 0.12 13.89
C GLY A 125 -11.92 1.25 14.76
N GLY A 126 -11.79 2.49 14.30
CA GLY A 126 -12.66 3.58 14.74
C GLY A 126 -14.06 3.33 14.19
N ASN A 127 -15.08 3.48 15.03
CA ASN A 127 -16.48 3.39 14.66
C ASN A 127 -16.76 4.29 13.44
N PRO A 128 -17.40 3.80 12.34
CA PRO A 128 -17.72 4.62 11.17
C PRO A 128 -18.66 5.79 11.46
N SER A 129 -19.38 5.73 12.58
CA SER A 129 -20.31 6.78 13.02
C SER A 129 -19.56 7.72 13.96
N GLY A 130 -19.30 8.95 13.56
CA GLY A 130 -18.59 10.00 14.32
C GLY A 130 -19.23 10.42 15.65
N GLY A 131 -19.84 9.50 16.37
CA GLY A 131 -20.29 9.64 17.74
C GLY A 131 -19.27 9.00 18.68
N GLU A 132 -19.02 9.63 19.81
CA GLU A 132 -18.33 9.06 20.98
C GLU A 132 -19.10 7.86 21.57
N GLN A 133 -19.38 6.83 20.76
CA GLN A 133 -19.67 5.53 21.35
C GLN A 133 -18.31 4.96 21.78
N LYS A 134 -18.09 4.95 23.09
CA LYS A 134 -17.05 4.13 23.72
C LYS A 134 -17.09 2.76 23.01
N PRO A 135 -15.95 2.26 22.49
CA PRO A 135 -15.91 0.90 21.97
C PRO A 135 -16.56 0.01 23.00
N ASP A 136 -17.44 -0.89 22.58
CA ASP A 136 -18.15 -1.77 23.50
C ASP A 136 -17.14 -2.41 24.43
N ASP A 137 -17.14 -1.99 25.70
CA ASP A 137 -16.18 -2.45 26.70
C ASP A 137 -16.19 -3.98 26.79
N THR A 138 -17.33 -4.59 26.44
CA THR A 138 -17.51 -6.03 26.33
C THR A 138 -16.67 -6.64 25.21
N MET A 139 -16.58 -5.98 24.03
CA MET A 139 -15.80 -6.49 22.90
C MET A 139 -14.29 -6.37 23.17
N LYS A 140 -13.84 -5.27 23.76
CA LYS A 140 -12.44 -5.11 24.21
C LYS A 140 -12.06 -6.19 25.21
N GLN A 141 -12.94 -6.41 26.20
CA GLN A 141 -12.72 -7.39 27.24
C GLN A 141 -12.69 -8.83 26.69
N LYS A 142 -13.56 -9.14 25.71
CA LYS A 142 -13.54 -10.44 25.02
C LYS A 142 -12.22 -10.64 24.26
N LEU A 143 -11.74 -9.64 23.52
CA LEU A 143 -10.50 -9.71 22.77
C LEU A 143 -9.28 -9.84 23.68
N GLU A 144 -9.26 -9.09 24.78
CA GLU A 144 -8.21 -9.20 25.80
C GLU A 144 -8.19 -10.58 26.44
N ASN A 145 -9.34 -11.07 26.93
CA ASN A 145 -9.45 -12.38 27.56
C ASN A 145 -9.06 -13.52 26.61
N PHE A 146 -9.47 -13.42 25.34
CA PHE A 146 -9.07 -14.35 24.31
C PHE A 146 -7.54 -14.34 24.13
N SER A 147 -6.95 -13.15 23.97
CA SER A 147 -5.50 -12.99 23.75
C SER A 147 -4.67 -13.49 24.95
N VAL A 148 -5.15 -13.24 26.18
CA VAL A 148 -4.54 -13.77 27.41
C VAL A 148 -4.56 -15.30 27.42
N SER A 149 -5.74 -15.90 27.18
CA SER A 149 -5.90 -17.36 27.16
C SER A 149 -5.07 -18.01 26.06
N TYR A 150 -5.00 -17.36 24.88
CA TYR A 150 -4.19 -17.84 23.76
C TYR A 150 -2.69 -17.80 24.07
N MET A 151 -2.21 -16.69 24.66
CA MET A 151 -0.83 -16.54 25.07
C MET A 151 -0.44 -17.56 26.17
N GLU A 152 -1.34 -17.79 27.14
CA GLU A 152 -1.18 -18.79 28.20
C GLU A 152 -1.00 -20.19 27.61
N ALA A 153 -1.90 -20.58 26.68
CA ALA A 153 -1.84 -21.89 26.03
C ALA A 153 -0.51 -22.10 25.26
N ILE A 154 -0.05 -21.07 24.54
CA ILE A 154 1.22 -21.12 23.81
C ILE A 154 2.41 -21.24 24.76
N ALA A 155 2.47 -20.40 25.80
CA ALA A 155 3.53 -20.39 26.79
C ALA A 155 3.61 -21.73 27.54
N ALA A 156 2.47 -22.28 27.96
CA ALA A 156 2.37 -23.60 28.58
C ALA A 156 2.89 -24.71 27.64
N ARG A 157 2.48 -24.71 26.38
CA ARG A 157 2.91 -25.70 25.37
C ARG A 157 4.43 -25.70 25.15
N ARG A 158 5.06 -24.54 25.26
CA ARG A 158 6.51 -24.33 25.07
C ARG A 158 7.30 -24.26 26.36
N HIS A 159 6.68 -24.58 27.53
CA HIS A 159 7.30 -24.57 28.86
C HIS A 159 7.94 -23.21 29.20
N ARG A 160 7.32 -22.10 28.79
CA ARG A 160 7.78 -20.74 29.07
C ARG A 160 7.02 -20.12 30.25
N ASN A 161 7.49 -18.98 30.70
CA ASN A 161 6.90 -18.26 31.83
C ASN A 161 5.49 -17.77 31.52
N ILE A 162 4.48 -18.45 32.07
CA ILE A 162 3.06 -18.17 31.84
C ILE A 162 2.67 -16.82 32.45
N ASP A 163 3.13 -16.50 33.65
CA ASP A 163 2.74 -15.30 34.40
C ASP A 163 3.22 -14.06 33.66
N TRP A 164 4.48 -14.06 33.20
CA TRP A 164 5.01 -12.98 32.40
C TRP A 164 4.26 -12.88 31.04
N ALA A 165 3.99 -13.99 30.40
CA ALA A 165 3.27 -14.04 29.13
C ALA A 165 1.87 -13.41 29.24
N LYS A 166 1.16 -13.64 30.35
CA LYS A 166 -0.12 -12.98 30.67
C LYS A 166 0.05 -11.47 30.91
N SER A 167 1.08 -11.05 31.63
CA SER A 167 1.33 -9.62 31.90
C SER A 167 1.70 -8.87 30.61
N ALA A 168 2.40 -9.51 29.66
CA ALA A 168 2.69 -8.93 28.36
C ALA A 168 1.41 -8.58 27.59
N VAL A 169 0.32 -9.34 27.78
CA VAL A 169 -0.99 -9.07 27.16
C VAL A 169 -1.81 -8.09 27.99
N ARG A 170 -1.96 -8.31 29.31
CA ARG A 170 -2.84 -7.49 30.16
C ARG A 170 -2.27 -6.10 30.44
N GLU A 171 -0.99 -6.03 30.75
CA GLU A 171 -0.30 -4.85 31.27
C GLU A 171 0.63 -4.23 30.24
N SER A 172 0.70 -4.80 29.03
CA SER A 172 1.66 -4.40 28.00
C SER A 172 3.12 -4.51 28.47
N ALA A 173 3.41 -5.45 29.38
CA ALA A 173 4.76 -5.63 29.89
C ALA A 173 5.76 -5.88 28.76
N SER A 174 6.94 -5.25 28.86
CA SER A 174 8.03 -5.39 27.92
C SER A 174 9.36 -5.48 28.65
N ILE A 175 10.25 -6.36 28.20
CA ILE A 175 11.52 -6.64 28.85
C ILE A 175 12.67 -6.76 27.85
N SER A 176 13.91 -6.57 28.34
CA SER A 176 15.12 -6.80 27.55
C SER A 176 15.43 -8.30 27.39
N ALA A 177 16.33 -8.61 26.45
CA ALA A 177 16.79 -9.97 26.19
C ALA A 177 17.32 -10.66 27.47
N GLU A 178 18.11 -9.95 28.27
CA GLU A 178 18.72 -10.47 29.52
C GLU A 178 17.63 -10.86 30.52
N LYS A 179 16.65 -9.97 30.71
CA LYS A 179 15.53 -10.23 31.63
C LYS A 179 14.60 -11.32 31.09
N ALA A 180 14.44 -11.42 29.78
CA ALA A 180 13.66 -12.47 29.15
C ALA A 180 14.28 -13.85 29.34
N LEU A 181 15.61 -13.96 29.31
CA LEU A 181 16.33 -15.19 29.61
C LEU A 181 16.21 -15.56 31.11
N GLU A 182 16.44 -14.58 32.01
CA GLU A 182 16.31 -14.77 33.46
C GLU A 182 14.92 -15.30 33.85
N LEU A 183 13.87 -14.70 33.26
CA LEU A 183 12.49 -15.07 33.52
C LEU A 183 12.01 -16.32 32.72
N LYS A 184 12.87 -16.97 31.95
CA LYS A 184 12.54 -18.13 31.12
C LYS A 184 11.44 -17.84 30.11
N VAL A 185 11.43 -16.63 29.56
CA VAL A 185 10.58 -16.23 28.44
C VAL A 185 11.20 -16.67 27.11
N ILE A 186 12.53 -16.65 27.05
CA ILE A 186 13.34 -17.14 25.94
C ILE A 186 14.32 -18.21 26.40
N ASP A 187 14.92 -18.92 25.44
CA ASP A 187 15.78 -20.08 25.70
C ASP A 187 17.27 -19.73 25.67
N LEU A 188 17.67 -18.69 24.94
CA LEU A 188 19.08 -18.29 24.82
C LEU A 188 19.25 -16.86 24.26
N ILE A 189 20.46 -16.33 24.50
CA ILE A 189 20.93 -15.08 23.87
C ILE A 189 22.12 -15.42 22.98
N ALA A 190 22.14 -14.86 21.76
CA ALA A 190 23.24 -15.00 20.82
C ALA A 190 23.53 -13.64 20.17
N VAL A 191 24.80 -13.29 20.00
CA VAL A 191 25.21 -11.99 19.42
C VAL A 191 24.93 -11.95 17.92
N ASP A 192 25.13 -13.08 17.26
CA ASP A 192 24.95 -13.24 15.83
C ASP A 192 24.40 -14.63 15.44
N LEU A 193 24.14 -14.85 14.15
CA LEU A 193 23.64 -16.11 13.64
C LEU A 193 24.65 -17.28 13.82
N PRO A 194 25.95 -17.12 13.56
CA PRO A 194 26.92 -18.16 13.83
C PRO A 194 26.94 -18.63 15.29
N GLU A 195 26.89 -17.71 16.23
CA GLU A 195 26.79 -18.04 17.65
C GLU A 195 25.49 -18.78 17.99
N LEU A 196 24.37 -18.32 17.44
CA LEU A 196 23.09 -19.00 17.59
C LEU A 196 23.17 -20.45 17.12
N LEU A 197 23.71 -20.70 15.91
CA LEU A 197 23.83 -22.03 15.35
C LEU A 197 24.75 -22.92 16.22
N LYS A 198 25.84 -22.37 16.75
CA LYS A 198 26.74 -23.08 17.67
C LYS A 198 26.03 -23.47 18.97
N GLN A 199 25.21 -22.58 19.53
CA GLN A 199 24.46 -22.84 20.76
C GLN A 199 23.29 -23.82 20.54
N LEU A 200 22.73 -23.92 19.33
CA LEU A 200 21.69 -24.87 18.96
C LEU A 200 22.24 -26.28 18.72
N ASN A 201 23.53 -26.40 18.38
CA ASN A 201 24.15 -27.66 18.01
C ASN A 201 24.11 -28.67 19.17
N GLY A 202 23.65 -29.89 18.87
CA GLY A 202 23.51 -30.96 19.88
C GLY A 202 22.27 -30.85 20.77
N ARG A 203 21.47 -29.77 20.71
CA ARG A 203 20.21 -29.69 21.44
C ARG A 203 19.16 -30.61 20.86
N VAL A 204 18.38 -31.24 21.71
CA VAL A 204 17.21 -32.04 21.34
C VAL A 204 15.99 -31.13 21.36
N ILE A 205 15.43 -30.83 20.18
CA ILE A 205 14.27 -29.95 20.01
C ILE A 205 13.18 -30.70 19.25
N ASP A 206 11.98 -30.75 19.81
CA ASP A 206 10.83 -31.49 19.26
C ASP A 206 11.20 -32.94 18.86
N GLY A 207 12.04 -33.61 19.67
CA GLY A 207 12.50 -34.99 19.45
C GLY A 207 13.64 -35.17 18.43
N LYS A 208 14.15 -34.08 17.83
CA LYS A 208 15.26 -34.10 16.86
C LYS A 208 16.52 -33.51 17.47
N THR A 209 17.65 -34.20 17.41
CA THR A 209 18.95 -33.66 17.76
C THR A 209 19.46 -32.78 16.62
N LEU A 210 19.64 -31.48 16.89
CA LEU A 210 20.08 -30.54 15.88
C LEU A 210 21.58 -30.63 15.60
N LYS A 211 21.97 -30.56 14.32
CA LYS A 211 23.36 -30.48 13.87
C LYS A 211 23.53 -29.19 13.06
N THR A 212 23.90 -28.12 13.77
CA THR A 212 23.86 -26.78 13.22
C THR A 212 25.20 -26.05 13.18
N ALA A 213 26.25 -26.57 13.86
CA ALA A 213 27.54 -25.86 13.99
C ALA A 213 28.22 -25.61 12.62
N ASP A 214 28.19 -26.64 11.75
CA ASP A 214 28.82 -26.59 10.41
C ASP A 214 27.78 -26.66 9.29
N ALA A 215 26.52 -26.34 9.58
CA ALA A 215 25.42 -26.41 8.64
C ALA A 215 25.50 -25.28 7.61
N GLU A 216 25.21 -25.61 6.35
CA GLU A 216 25.02 -24.60 5.30
C GLU A 216 23.73 -23.81 5.57
N VAL A 217 23.86 -22.48 5.65
CA VAL A 217 22.69 -21.59 5.82
C VAL A 217 22.11 -21.22 4.46
N ALA A 218 20.94 -21.74 4.16
CA ALA A 218 20.18 -21.42 2.95
C ALA A 218 19.12 -20.34 3.24
N GLU A 219 19.27 -19.16 2.68
CA GLU A 219 18.29 -18.09 2.83
C GLU A 219 17.12 -18.31 1.86
N ILE A 220 15.93 -18.55 2.40
CA ILE A 220 14.67 -18.59 1.63
C ILE A 220 14.15 -17.14 1.52
N LYS A 221 14.08 -16.63 0.29
CA LYS A 221 13.61 -15.26 0.05
C LYS A 221 12.10 -15.23 -0.19
N MET A 222 11.47 -14.08 0.12
CA MET A 222 10.10 -13.83 -0.29
C MET A 222 9.93 -13.95 -1.80
N SER A 223 8.88 -14.63 -2.25
CA SER A 223 8.47 -14.68 -3.66
C SER A 223 8.11 -13.29 -4.17
N ALA A 224 8.03 -13.12 -5.49
CA ALA A 224 7.64 -11.83 -6.08
C ALA A 224 6.23 -11.41 -5.63
N SER A 225 5.29 -12.35 -5.57
CA SER A 225 3.93 -12.10 -5.10
C SER A 225 3.89 -11.67 -3.63
N GLU A 226 4.59 -12.38 -2.74
CA GLU A 226 4.66 -12.03 -1.31
C GLU A 226 5.26 -10.64 -1.11
N ARG A 227 6.33 -10.28 -1.86
CA ARG A 227 6.93 -8.93 -1.80
C ARG A 227 5.99 -7.84 -2.27
N VAL A 228 5.23 -8.07 -3.34
CA VAL A 228 4.23 -7.13 -3.82
C VAL A 228 3.14 -6.96 -2.77
N PHE A 229 2.59 -8.06 -2.26
CA PHE A 229 1.58 -8.02 -1.19
C PHE A 229 2.09 -7.31 0.07
N GLN A 230 3.31 -7.58 0.52
CA GLN A 230 3.91 -6.91 1.68
C GLN A 230 4.06 -5.39 1.48
N ARG A 231 4.35 -4.95 0.23
CA ARG A 231 4.41 -3.52 -0.10
C ARG A 231 3.03 -2.87 -0.18
N LEU A 232 2.05 -3.58 -0.75
CA LEU A 232 0.67 -3.10 -0.84
C LEU A 232 0.05 -2.83 0.54
N TRP A 233 0.51 -3.52 1.57
CA TRP A 233 0.04 -3.41 2.96
C TRP A 233 0.46 -2.14 3.69
N ARG A 234 1.11 -1.20 3.01
CA ARG A 234 1.52 0.08 3.60
C ARG A 234 0.42 1.13 3.44
N PRO A 235 0.11 1.90 4.50
CA PRO A 235 -0.84 3.00 4.43
C PRO A 235 -0.53 4.00 3.31
N GLU A 236 0.77 4.24 3.04
CA GLU A 236 1.23 5.13 1.99
C GLU A 236 0.81 4.65 0.60
N VAL A 237 0.89 3.33 0.36
CA VAL A 237 0.51 2.74 -0.93
C VAL A 237 -0.99 2.84 -1.14
N MET A 238 -1.80 2.54 -0.12
CA MET A 238 -3.25 2.74 -0.17
C MET A 238 -3.60 4.21 -0.47
N PHE A 239 -2.94 5.15 0.20
CA PHE A 239 -3.16 6.57 -0.01
C PHE A 239 -2.83 7.00 -1.46
N ILE A 240 -1.70 6.53 -2.00
CA ILE A 240 -1.31 6.78 -3.40
C ILE A 240 -2.32 6.14 -4.37
N LEU A 241 -2.76 4.90 -4.14
CA LEU A 241 -3.77 4.24 -4.96
C LEU A 241 -5.09 5.02 -4.95
N MET A 242 -5.49 5.57 -3.81
CA MET A 242 -6.68 6.41 -3.71
C MET A 242 -6.53 7.71 -4.51
N LEU A 243 -5.34 8.33 -4.51
CA LEU A 243 -5.05 9.49 -5.37
C LEU A 243 -5.09 9.13 -6.86
N ILE A 244 -4.49 8.00 -7.25
CA ILE A 244 -4.52 7.53 -8.65
C ILE A 244 -5.95 7.24 -9.08
N ALA A 245 -6.75 6.60 -8.23
CA ALA A 245 -8.17 6.36 -8.48
C ALA A 245 -8.93 7.67 -8.72
N MET A 246 -8.74 8.64 -7.83
CA MET A 246 -9.36 9.95 -7.91
C MET A 246 -8.99 10.67 -9.20
N TYR A 247 -7.70 10.83 -9.49
CA TYR A 247 -7.25 11.55 -10.70
C TYR A 247 -7.58 10.80 -11.99
N GLY A 248 -7.53 9.47 -11.98
CA GLY A 248 -7.88 8.66 -13.13
C GLY A 248 -9.36 8.82 -13.52
N ILE A 249 -10.25 8.77 -12.51
CA ILE A 249 -11.71 8.96 -12.74
C ILE A 249 -12.00 10.40 -13.20
N ILE A 250 -11.40 11.41 -12.57
CA ILE A 250 -11.58 12.82 -12.98
C ILE A 250 -11.04 13.02 -14.39
N GLY A 251 -9.87 12.46 -14.71
CA GLY A 251 -9.27 12.57 -16.05
C GLY A 251 -10.17 12.01 -17.14
N GLU A 252 -10.82 10.86 -16.91
CA GLU A 252 -11.80 10.30 -17.85
C GLU A 252 -13.05 11.17 -17.97
N MET A 253 -13.57 11.70 -16.85
CA MET A 253 -14.75 12.56 -16.88
C MET A 253 -14.49 13.90 -17.59
N THR A 254 -13.26 14.42 -17.51
CA THR A 254 -12.89 15.70 -18.15
C THR A 254 -12.47 15.55 -19.60
N THR A 255 -12.03 14.35 -20.03
CA THR A 255 -11.60 14.07 -21.39
C THR A 255 -12.24 12.76 -21.86
N PRO A 256 -13.56 12.79 -22.21
CA PRO A 256 -14.27 11.58 -22.64
C PRO A 256 -13.58 10.91 -23.84
N GLY A 257 -13.31 9.60 -23.71
CA GLY A 257 -12.63 8.81 -24.75
C GLY A 257 -11.12 8.60 -24.49
N ALA A 258 -10.56 9.15 -23.44
CA ALA A 258 -9.17 8.90 -23.06
C ALA A 258 -8.93 7.47 -22.51
N ILE A 259 -9.97 6.72 -22.17
CA ILE A 259 -10.05 5.33 -21.67
C ILE A 259 -8.95 4.94 -20.65
N LEU A 260 -7.68 5.19 -20.95
CA LEU A 260 -6.55 4.76 -20.13
C LEU A 260 -6.58 5.32 -18.69
N PRO A 261 -6.82 6.64 -18.45
CA PRO A 261 -6.89 7.17 -17.08
C PRO A 261 -8.02 6.54 -16.26
N GLY A 262 -9.20 6.34 -16.88
CA GLY A 262 -10.36 5.73 -16.24
C GLY A 262 -10.09 4.27 -15.84
N VAL A 263 -9.50 3.47 -16.74
CA VAL A 263 -9.15 2.07 -16.45
C VAL A 263 -8.13 1.98 -15.31
N VAL A 264 -7.06 2.79 -15.36
CA VAL A 264 -6.05 2.83 -14.29
C VAL A 264 -6.69 3.29 -12.98
N GLY A 265 -7.55 4.30 -13.03
CA GLY A 265 -8.29 4.79 -11.86
C GLY A 265 -9.21 3.73 -11.24
N ALA A 266 -9.94 2.97 -12.07
CA ALA A 266 -10.81 1.91 -11.61
C ALA A 266 -10.03 0.76 -10.94
N ILE A 267 -8.91 0.32 -11.55
CA ILE A 267 -8.03 -0.70 -10.95
C ILE A 267 -7.49 -0.21 -9.60
N ALA A 268 -7.00 1.03 -9.55
CA ALA A 268 -6.48 1.61 -8.31
C ALA A 268 -7.57 1.72 -7.23
N LEU A 269 -8.82 2.04 -7.59
CA LEU A 269 -9.96 2.08 -6.68
C LEU A 269 -10.27 0.70 -6.09
N ILE A 270 -10.32 -0.34 -6.93
CA ILE A 270 -10.57 -1.72 -6.48
C ILE A 270 -9.49 -2.15 -5.50
N LEU A 271 -8.22 -1.87 -5.80
CA LEU A 271 -7.11 -2.19 -4.90
C LEU A 271 -7.18 -1.39 -3.60
N ALA A 272 -7.49 -0.10 -3.65
CA ALA A 272 -7.65 0.74 -2.46
C ALA A 272 -8.81 0.26 -1.57
N LEU A 273 -9.95 -0.13 -2.16
CA LEU A 273 -11.09 -0.71 -1.44
C LEU A 273 -10.72 -2.06 -0.81
N TYR A 274 -10.01 -2.92 -1.52
CA TYR A 274 -9.51 -4.17 -0.96
C TYR A 274 -8.60 -3.92 0.25
N MET A 275 -7.70 -2.94 0.16
CA MET A 275 -6.82 -2.58 1.26
C MET A 275 -7.57 -1.94 2.43
N SER A 276 -8.64 -1.18 2.18
CA SER A 276 -9.45 -0.56 3.23
C SER A 276 -10.19 -1.58 4.11
N ALA A 277 -10.43 -2.79 3.60
CA ALA A 277 -11.00 -3.88 4.40
C ALA A 277 -10.01 -4.43 5.45
N ILE A 278 -8.73 -4.14 5.28
CA ILE A 278 -7.64 -4.69 6.10
C ILE A 278 -6.98 -3.60 6.95
N LEU A 279 -6.81 -2.39 6.39
CA LEU A 279 -6.23 -1.25 7.07
C LEU A 279 -7.30 -0.47 7.86
N PRO A 280 -6.99 0.05 9.05
CA PRO A 280 -7.94 0.82 9.86
C PRO A 280 -8.16 2.22 9.25
N VAL A 281 -9.05 2.30 8.27
CA VAL A 281 -9.40 3.56 7.61
C VAL A 281 -10.43 4.33 8.43
N ASN A 282 -10.15 5.60 8.70
CA ASN A 282 -11.06 6.50 9.39
C ASN A 282 -12.02 7.15 8.37
N VAL A 283 -13.31 6.88 8.53
CA VAL A 283 -14.37 7.43 7.66
C VAL A 283 -14.38 8.95 7.67
N THR A 284 -14.14 9.60 8.82
CA THR A 284 -14.08 11.08 8.89
C THR A 284 -12.97 11.63 7.99
N GLY A 285 -11.80 10.99 7.99
CA GLY A 285 -10.70 11.36 7.08
C GLY A 285 -11.10 11.22 5.62
N LEU A 286 -11.78 10.12 5.27
CA LEU A 286 -12.28 9.89 3.90
C LEU A 286 -13.33 10.94 3.48
N VAL A 287 -14.27 11.27 4.36
CA VAL A 287 -15.30 12.29 4.11
C VAL A 287 -14.66 13.67 3.91
N LEU A 288 -13.65 14.04 4.71
CA LEU A 288 -12.93 15.29 4.53
C LEU A 288 -12.17 15.37 3.20
N ILE A 289 -11.59 14.25 2.74
CA ILE A 289 -10.95 14.19 1.42
C ILE A 289 -12.00 14.32 0.31
N ALA A 290 -13.15 13.66 0.45
CA ALA A 290 -14.26 13.82 -0.51
C ALA A 290 -14.80 15.25 -0.52
N LEU A 291 -14.93 15.89 0.63
CA LEU A 291 -15.31 17.30 0.75
C LEU A 291 -14.28 18.21 0.06
N ALA A 292 -12.99 17.95 0.25
CA ALA A 292 -11.94 18.70 -0.42
C ALA A 292 -12.08 18.63 -1.95
N LEU A 293 -12.37 17.45 -2.47
CA LEU A 293 -12.62 17.24 -3.90
C LEU A 293 -13.81 18.05 -4.40
N MET A 294 -14.92 18.01 -3.68
CA MET A 294 -16.10 18.82 -4.01
C MET A 294 -15.76 20.30 -4.02
N LEU A 295 -15.04 20.81 -3.01
CA LEU A 295 -14.65 22.21 -2.94
C LEU A 295 -13.75 22.62 -4.12
N PHE A 296 -12.79 21.78 -4.50
CA PHE A 296 -11.96 22.03 -5.69
C PHE A 296 -12.78 22.07 -6.99
N ILE A 297 -13.72 21.14 -7.17
CA ILE A 297 -14.58 21.09 -8.36
C ILE A 297 -15.48 22.35 -8.37
N PHE A 298 -16.11 22.71 -7.26
CA PHE A 298 -16.97 23.89 -7.18
C PHE A 298 -16.20 25.20 -7.44
N ASP A 299 -14.96 25.32 -6.99
CA ASP A 299 -14.14 26.53 -7.22
C ASP A 299 -13.86 26.78 -8.70
N VAL A 300 -13.84 25.69 -9.49
CA VAL A 300 -13.65 25.77 -10.96
C VAL A 300 -14.88 26.37 -11.66
N TYR A 301 -16.08 26.02 -11.20
CA TYR A 301 -17.34 26.49 -11.80
C TYR A 301 -17.86 27.83 -11.21
N ALA A 302 -17.49 28.14 -9.98
CA ALA A 302 -17.91 29.34 -9.28
C ALA A 302 -16.80 30.41 -9.28
N PRO A 303 -17.11 31.71 -9.43
CA PRO A 303 -16.12 32.78 -9.40
C PRO A 303 -15.71 33.14 -7.97
N THR A 304 -15.21 32.16 -7.21
CA THR A 304 -14.88 32.30 -5.78
C THR A 304 -13.47 32.83 -5.53
N HIS A 305 -12.72 33.13 -6.58
CA HIS A 305 -11.34 33.66 -6.53
C HIS A 305 -10.37 32.82 -5.67
N GLY A 306 -10.61 31.49 -5.62
CA GLY A 306 -9.73 30.54 -4.92
C GLY A 306 -10.07 30.32 -3.44
N VAL A 307 -11.16 30.89 -2.92
CA VAL A 307 -11.57 30.67 -1.50
C VAL A 307 -11.94 29.21 -1.28
N LEU A 308 -12.69 28.59 -2.21
CA LEU A 308 -13.03 27.17 -2.11
C LEU A 308 -11.81 26.28 -2.32
N THR A 309 -10.87 26.65 -3.19
CA THR A 309 -9.58 25.95 -3.33
C THR A 309 -8.81 25.95 -2.00
N MET A 310 -8.74 27.08 -1.29
CA MET A 310 -8.08 27.14 0.03
C MET A 310 -8.76 26.22 1.04
N GLY A 311 -10.10 26.27 1.13
CA GLY A 311 -10.88 25.36 1.96
C GLY A 311 -10.64 23.89 1.60
N GLY A 312 -10.56 23.58 0.30
CA GLY A 312 -10.24 22.26 -0.22
C GLY A 312 -8.84 21.77 0.21
N VAL A 313 -7.83 22.63 0.13
CA VAL A 313 -6.46 22.29 0.59
C VAL A 313 -6.44 21.98 2.08
N ILE A 314 -7.10 22.79 2.90
CA ILE A 314 -7.19 22.57 4.35
C ILE A 314 -7.94 21.26 4.64
N SER A 315 -9.07 21.04 4.00
CA SER A 315 -9.88 19.82 4.18
C SER A 315 -9.13 18.57 3.72
N PHE A 316 -8.41 18.63 2.60
CA PHE A 316 -7.58 17.53 2.12
C PHE A 316 -6.43 17.21 3.07
N LEU A 317 -5.74 18.23 3.57
CA LEU A 317 -4.64 18.07 4.52
C LEU A 317 -5.14 17.40 5.82
N ILE A 318 -6.21 17.94 6.41
CA ILE A 318 -6.80 17.40 7.64
C ILE A 318 -7.33 15.98 7.40
N GLY A 319 -8.03 15.77 6.30
CA GLY A 319 -8.56 14.46 5.91
C GLY A 319 -7.45 13.42 5.75
N SER A 320 -6.36 13.76 5.08
CA SER A 320 -5.20 12.88 4.92
C SER A 320 -4.52 12.58 6.26
N LEU A 321 -4.43 13.56 7.15
CA LEU A 321 -3.91 13.38 8.51
C LEU A 321 -4.81 12.48 9.37
N MET A 322 -6.09 12.46 9.12
CA MET A 322 -7.08 11.67 9.85
C MET A 322 -7.41 10.33 9.17
N LEU A 323 -6.91 10.09 7.96
CA LEU A 323 -7.28 8.93 7.16
C LEU A 323 -6.97 7.59 7.84
N PHE A 324 -5.90 7.55 8.63
CA PHE A 324 -5.51 6.37 9.41
C PHE A 324 -5.45 6.71 10.89
N ASN A 325 -5.74 5.70 11.73
CA ASN A 325 -5.71 5.87 13.18
C ASN A 325 -4.29 6.17 13.65
N ARG A 326 -4.10 7.33 14.29
CA ARG A 326 -2.81 7.79 14.80
C ARG A 326 -2.35 7.06 16.07
N ALA A 327 -3.23 6.33 16.72
CA ALA A 327 -2.91 5.62 17.97
C ALA A 327 -1.88 4.50 17.73
N ASP A 328 -1.86 3.90 16.54
CA ASP A 328 -0.90 2.86 16.19
C ASP A 328 0.20 3.42 15.27
N PRO A 329 1.47 3.43 15.71
CA PRO A 329 2.60 3.88 14.89
C PRO A 329 2.74 3.13 13.55
N LEU A 330 2.26 1.87 13.48
CA LEU A 330 2.32 1.02 12.27
C LEU A 330 1.48 1.55 11.11
N PHE A 331 0.39 2.26 11.43
CA PHE A 331 -0.57 2.74 10.43
C PHE A 331 -0.55 4.25 10.25
N ARG A 332 0.49 4.92 10.75
CA ARG A 332 0.64 6.38 10.54
C ARG A 332 1.08 6.69 9.12
N LEU A 333 0.28 7.50 8.45
CA LEU A 333 0.70 8.09 7.18
C LEU A 333 1.74 9.19 7.45
N SER A 334 2.92 9.07 6.84
CA SER A 334 4.00 10.04 7.02
C SER A 334 3.66 11.39 6.36
N LEU A 335 4.01 12.49 7.03
CA LEU A 335 3.90 13.85 6.48
C LEU A 335 4.67 14.02 5.17
N SER A 336 5.73 13.24 4.97
CA SER A 336 6.50 13.21 3.73
C SER A 336 5.70 12.78 2.50
N TYR A 337 4.57 12.09 2.68
CA TYR A 337 3.62 11.74 1.62
C TYR A 337 2.44 12.73 1.57
N ILE A 338 1.94 13.14 2.74
CA ILE A 338 0.76 14.03 2.82
C ILE A 338 1.05 15.39 2.21
N ILE A 339 2.16 16.03 2.59
CA ILE A 339 2.48 17.40 2.15
C ILE A 339 2.65 17.47 0.63
N PRO A 340 3.50 16.64 -0.01
CA PRO A 340 3.62 16.67 -1.47
C PRO A 340 2.31 16.33 -2.17
N ALA A 341 1.53 15.35 -1.67
CA ALA A 341 0.24 15.01 -2.24
C ALA A 341 -0.74 16.19 -2.19
N THR A 342 -0.81 16.91 -1.06
CA THR A 342 -1.65 18.10 -0.91
C THR A 342 -1.24 19.20 -1.89
N LEU A 343 0.06 19.46 -2.04
CA LEU A 343 0.57 20.46 -2.98
C LEU A 343 0.30 20.09 -4.44
N VAL A 344 0.52 18.82 -4.80
CA VAL A 344 0.24 18.33 -6.16
C VAL A 344 -1.26 18.40 -6.45
N THR A 345 -2.11 18.03 -5.47
CA THR A 345 -3.56 18.13 -5.61
C THR A 345 -4.01 19.56 -5.82
N ALA A 346 -3.54 20.49 -4.98
CA ALA A 346 -3.86 21.90 -5.13
C ALA A 346 -3.39 22.44 -6.49
N ALA A 347 -2.17 22.15 -6.89
CA ALA A 347 -1.63 22.57 -8.18
C ALA A 347 -2.42 21.99 -9.36
N PHE A 348 -2.82 20.72 -9.29
CA PHE A 348 -3.62 20.07 -10.33
C PHE A 348 -4.96 20.81 -10.53
N PHE A 349 -5.70 21.09 -9.47
CA PHE A 349 -6.98 21.78 -9.58
C PHE A 349 -6.82 23.23 -10.02
N VAL A 350 -5.84 23.97 -9.50
CA VAL A 350 -5.62 25.38 -9.87
C VAL A 350 -5.14 25.50 -11.33
N PHE A 351 -4.18 24.68 -11.76
CA PHE A 351 -3.54 24.87 -13.06
C PHE A 351 -4.15 24.01 -14.17
N VAL A 352 -4.41 22.73 -13.93
CA VAL A 352 -4.87 21.81 -14.99
C VAL A 352 -6.37 21.99 -15.23
N ILE A 353 -7.17 21.84 -14.20
CA ILE A 353 -8.63 21.93 -14.32
C ILE A 353 -9.04 23.38 -14.58
N GLY A 354 -8.52 24.35 -13.82
CA GLY A 354 -8.87 25.77 -13.96
C GLY A 354 -8.50 26.33 -15.33
N LYS A 355 -7.34 26.00 -15.91
CA LYS A 355 -6.95 26.44 -17.25
C LYS A 355 -7.67 25.62 -18.33
N GLY A 356 -7.87 24.32 -18.13
CA GLY A 356 -8.57 23.44 -19.08
C GLY A 356 -10.01 23.90 -19.32
N LEU A 357 -10.77 24.17 -18.27
CA LEU A 357 -12.14 24.67 -18.39
C LEU A 357 -12.21 26.08 -18.95
N ARG A 358 -11.27 26.98 -18.57
CA ARG A 358 -11.19 28.29 -19.21
C ARG A 358 -10.94 28.18 -20.71
N ALA A 359 -10.13 27.23 -21.14
CA ALA A 359 -9.89 27.01 -22.59
C ALA A 359 -11.15 26.53 -23.31
N GLN A 360 -12.02 25.75 -22.71
CA GLN A 360 -13.29 25.31 -23.27
C GLN A 360 -14.33 26.44 -23.30
N LEU A 361 -14.25 27.41 -22.39
CA LEU A 361 -15.16 28.58 -22.36
C LEU A 361 -14.70 29.72 -23.25
N LEU A 362 -13.50 29.63 -23.85
CA LEU A 362 -13.07 30.65 -24.81
C LEU A 362 -13.94 30.59 -26.08
N PRO A 363 -14.39 31.76 -26.61
CA PRO A 363 -15.15 31.80 -27.83
C PRO A 363 -14.33 31.16 -28.96
N VAL A 364 -15.02 30.40 -29.82
CA VAL A 364 -14.43 29.77 -30.99
C VAL A 364 -13.84 30.88 -31.85
N LYS A 365 -12.51 30.87 -32.06
CA LYS A 365 -11.81 31.90 -32.84
C LYS A 365 -11.64 31.48 -34.31
N VAL A 366 -12.08 30.31 -34.68
CA VAL A 366 -11.92 29.75 -36.02
C VAL A 366 -13.23 29.11 -36.46
N GLY A 367 -13.63 29.35 -37.69
CA GLY A 367 -14.83 28.77 -38.28
C GLY A 367 -15.81 29.82 -38.82
N ALA A 368 -16.86 29.37 -39.51
CA ALA A 368 -17.83 30.21 -40.21
C ALA A 368 -18.52 31.24 -39.29
N GLU A 369 -18.72 30.91 -37.99
CA GLU A 369 -19.33 31.80 -37.00
C GLU A 369 -18.52 33.06 -36.71
N THR A 370 -17.19 33.01 -36.90
CA THR A 370 -16.31 34.18 -36.70
C THR A 370 -16.37 35.19 -37.81
N MET A 371 -17.05 34.88 -38.92
CA MET A 371 -17.25 35.77 -40.04
C MET A 371 -18.39 36.77 -39.83
N VAL A 372 -19.33 36.47 -38.92
CA VAL A 372 -20.44 37.37 -38.60
C VAL A 372 -19.92 38.68 -38.05
N GLY A 373 -20.42 39.81 -38.58
CA GLY A 373 -19.99 41.17 -38.24
C GLY A 373 -18.76 41.67 -39.00
N LYS A 374 -18.08 40.84 -39.79
CA LYS A 374 -16.99 41.31 -40.67
C LYS A 374 -17.52 42.04 -41.89
N THR A 375 -16.77 43.05 -42.30
CA THR A 375 -17.03 43.82 -43.51
C THR A 375 -16.13 43.32 -44.63
N VAL A 376 -16.74 43.03 -45.80
CA VAL A 376 -16.04 42.53 -46.99
C VAL A 376 -16.62 43.21 -48.26
N THR A 377 -15.85 43.20 -49.33
CA THR A 377 -16.31 43.76 -50.62
C THR A 377 -16.90 42.65 -51.47
N THR A 378 -18.01 42.94 -52.14
CA THR A 378 -18.67 42.02 -53.04
C THR A 378 -17.87 41.80 -54.33
N LEU A 379 -17.72 40.55 -54.75
CA LEU A 379 -17.02 40.15 -55.98
C LEU A 379 -17.97 40.12 -57.20
N THR A 380 -19.22 39.82 -56.94
CA THR A 380 -20.29 39.80 -57.92
C THR A 380 -21.51 40.52 -57.37
N PRO A 381 -22.47 40.97 -58.19
CA PRO A 381 -23.75 41.45 -57.69
C PRO A 381 -24.37 40.37 -56.78
N ILE A 382 -25.02 40.80 -55.71
CA ILE A 382 -25.63 39.86 -54.69
C ILE A 382 -27.10 40.21 -54.57
N ASP A 383 -27.97 39.22 -54.79
CA ASP A 383 -29.43 39.33 -54.60
C ASP A 383 -29.94 38.09 -53.79
N SER A 384 -31.26 37.88 -53.82
CA SER A 384 -31.89 36.72 -53.21
C SER A 384 -31.53 35.38 -53.88
N ARG A 385 -31.01 35.40 -55.11
CA ARG A 385 -30.56 34.20 -55.85
C ARG A 385 -29.10 33.84 -55.55
N GLY A 386 -28.33 34.80 -55.09
CA GLY A 386 -26.94 34.60 -54.65
C GLY A 386 -25.94 35.51 -55.34
N GLY A 387 -24.74 35.51 -54.84
CA GLY A 387 -23.55 36.15 -55.34
C GLY A 387 -22.31 35.56 -54.67
N ARG A 388 -21.15 36.21 -54.79
CA ARG A 388 -19.87 35.75 -54.18
C ARG A 388 -19.17 36.87 -53.51
N ILE A 389 -18.60 36.52 -52.37
CA ILE A 389 -17.68 37.35 -51.59
C ILE A 389 -16.40 36.59 -51.30
N PHE A 390 -15.33 37.30 -50.96
CA PHE A 390 -14.07 36.74 -50.55
C PHE A 390 -13.81 37.16 -49.09
N VAL A 391 -13.67 36.18 -48.21
CA VAL A 391 -13.45 36.41 -46.78
C VAL A 391 -12.51 35.36 -46.22
N GLU A 392 -11.54 35.79 -45.45
CA GLU A 392 -10.54 34.92 -44.77
C GLU A 392 -9.76 33.99 -45.72
N GLY A 393 -9.53 34.39 -46.95
CA GLY A 393 -8.77 33.58 -47.90
C GLY A 393 -9.62 32.63 -48.74
N GLU A 394 -10.96 32.61 -48.57
CA GLU A 394 -11.88 31.69 -49.24
C GLU A 394 -13.01 32.44 -49.98
N TYR A 395 -13.51 31.82 -51.07
CA TYR A 395 -14.68 32.27 -51.79
C TYR A 395 -15.94 31.68 -51.16
N TRP A 396 -16.85 32.56 -50.73
CA TRP A 396 -18.11 32.16 -50.13
C TRP A 396 -19.29 32.59 -51.00
N ASN A 397 -20.32 31.75 -51.05
CA ASN A 397 -21.60 32.14 -51.58
C ASN A 397 -22.29 33.12 -50.62
N ALA A 398 -22.90 34.16 -51.16
CA ALA A 398 -23.61 35.16 -50.38
C ALA A 398 -24.99 35.45 -50.93
N VAL A 399 -25.93 35.72 -50.00
CA VAL A 399 -27.30 36.16 -50.38
C VAL A 399 -27.65 37.44 -49.59
N SER A 400 -28.50 38.26 -50.20
CA SER A 400 -29.00 39.49 -49.58
C SER A 400 -30.49 39.66 -49.85
N ASP A 401 -31.18 40.23 -48.86
CA ASP A 401 -32.60 40.59 -49.03
C ASP A 401 -32.79 41.82 -49.92
N THR A 402 -31.74 42.61 -50.11
CA THR A 402 -31.73 43.79 -51.03
C THR A 402 -30.63 43.60 -52.07
N PRO A 403 -30.88 44.01 -53.38
CA PRO A 403 -29.83 43.94 -54.37
C PRO A 403 -28.63 44.80 -53.97
N ILE A 404 -27.42 44.26 -54.11
CA ILE A 404 -26.14 44.88 -53.81
C ILE A 404 -25.28 44.80 -55.07
N GLU A 405 -24.69 45.90 -55.48
CA GLU A 405 -23.84 46.00 -56.68
C GLU A 405 -22.46 45.38 -56.44
N LYS A 406 -21.77 45.00 -57.51
CA LYS A 406 -20.38 44.55 -57.42
C LYS A 406 -19.47 45.69 -56.97
N GLY A 407 -18.59 45.37 -55.93
CA GLY A 407 -17.64 46.32 -55.41
C GLY A 407 -18.16 47.07 -54.16
N GLU A 408 -19.41 46.87 -53.79
CA GLU A 408 -19.95 47.46 -52.57
C GLU A 408 -19.44 46.75 -51.31
N VAL A 409 -19.35 47.50 -50.23
CA VAL A 409 -18.92 46.97 -48.88
C VAL A 409 -20.16 46.47 -48.16
N VAL A 410 -20.12 45.21 -47.77
CA VAL A 410 -21.20 44.54 -47.05
C VAL A 410 -20.73 44.00 -45.72
N GLU A 411 -21.66 43.94 -44.79
CA GLU A 411 -21.45 43.28 -43.49
C GLU A 411 -22.10 41.89 -43.50
N ILE A 412 -21.36 40.90 -43.00
CA ILE A 412 -21.88 39.53 -42.88
C ILE A 412 -22.84 39.48 -41.68
N ALA A 413 -24.12 39.28 -41.92
CA ALA A 413 -25.17 39.28 -40.92
C ALA A 413 -25.37 37.90 -40.28
N ALA A 414 -25.23 36.81 -41.03
CA ALA A 414 -25.39 35.46 -40.55
C ALA A 414 -24.71 34.43 -41.47
N VAL A 415 -24.44 33.25 -40.91
CA VAL A 415 -23.96 32.07 -41.68
C VAL A 415 -25.09 31.06 -41.74
N GLN A 416 -25.43 30.62 -42.94
CA GLN A 416 -26.46 29.61 -43.21
C GLN A 416 -25.84 28.43 -44.00
N GLY A 417 -25.29 27.45 -43.29
CA GLY A 417 -24.55 26.37 -43.89
C GLY A 417 -23.30 26.86 -44.65
N LEU A 418 -23.27 26.72 -46.00
CA LEU A 418 -22.18 27.18 -46.88
C LEU A 418 -22.47 28.54 -47.52
N THR A 419 -23.49 29.25 -47.09
CA THR A 419 -23.90 30.56 -47.62
C THR A 419 -23.93 31.63 -46.55
N LEU A 420 -23.38 32.78 -46.84
CA LEU A 420 -23.35 33.92 -45.93
C LEU A 420 -24.50 34.87 -46.25
N LYS A 421 -25.28 35.26 -45.25
CA LYS A 421 -26.27 36.33 -45.42
C LYS A 421 -25.57 37.66 -45.16
N VAL A 422 -25.65 38.57 -46.16
CA VAL A 422 -24.99 39.87 -46.08
C VAL A 422 -26.01 41.01 -46.18
N LYS A 423 -25.65 42.15 -45.62
CA LYS A 423 -26.41 43.41 -45.71
C LYS A 423 -25.49 44.53 -46.17
N ALA A 424 -26.00 45.46 -46.95
CA ALA A 424 -25.28 46.69 -47.30
C ALA A 424 -24.94 47.45 -46.03
N LYS A 425 -23.75 48.01 -45.98
CA LYS A 425 -23.27 48.78 -44.80
C LYS A 425 -23.69 50.24 -44.92
#